data_807a03263c9c36c1a84fc75f8bbc25fc
#
_entry.id   807a03263c9c36c1a84fc75f8bbc25fc
#
_cell.length_a   1.000
_cell.length_b   1.000
_cell.length_c   1.000
_cell.angle_alpha   90.00
_cell.angle_beta   90.00
_cell.angle_gamma   90.00
#
_symmetry.space_group_name_H-M   'P 1'
#
loop_
_entity.id
_entity.type
_entity.pdbx_description
1 polymer ?
#
loop_
_entity_poly.entity_id
_entity_poly.type
_entity_poly.pdbx_seq_one_letter_code
_entity_poly.pdbx_strand_id
1 'polypeptide(L)'
;MAIRPFRLDDIYLLYRLSPRATCLLDDQAFLSLRSSWVAALLSLLPGGKQQSATYVLRQAGHGLVHEGFVQLGRSPSPRAGKLLCLGPSLDDPSGHPAIWNKLLAYCVHQAAACGFDRLYADVPDQPLLLQTLATVGFEPFVHQTVWRHPARAGTTSGEALSVQPCRPVDCWDLWQLYRESTPGPVRQAEGVGEECGPGERFVQNLGLATGEVYLMRSAGTLTGAFHLLEGSHGSWLRVWTAWCQPESRPLRRLFEQILAVAQTSAAPLYFASSSYQGGVGILLEELGFVPLVDRVRLVKPLVRWVRHRTALFRPAAETANEIVPSLAVPAAESCPFSASSWLANLGHPSLSIQEALCEKPSRSTSVAAPL
;
A
#
# COMPACT_ATOMS: atom_id res chain seq x y z
N MET A 1 -14.20 24.64 15.06
CA MET A 1 -13.98 23.27 14.59
C MET A 1 -12.52 23.13 14.23
N ALA A 2 -11.76 22.27 14.88
CA ALA A 2 -10.37 22.09 14.48
C ALA A 2 -10.06 20.59 14.35
N ILE A 3 -9.84 20.15 13.11
CA ILE A 3 -9.09 18.93 12.84
C ILE A 3 -7.63 19.37 12.85
N ARG A 4 -6.79 18.63 13.56
CA ARG A 4 -5.37 18.95 13.70
C ARG A 4 -4.51 17.69 13.73
N PRO A 5 -3.21 17.82 13.47
CA PRO A 5 -2.27 16.72 13.72
C PRO A 5 -2.33 16.23 15.17
N PHE A 6 -2.10 14.94 15.35
CA PHE A 6 -2.03 14.30 16.65
C PHE A 6 -0.97 14.93 17.56
N ARG A 7 -1.30 15.09 18.85
CA ARG A 7 -0.40 15.55 19.91
C ARG A 7 -0.43 14.57 21.08
N LEU A 8 0.53 14.65 21.98
CA LEU A 8 0.58 13.78 23.17
C LEU A 8 -0.70 13.84 24.03
N ASP A 9 -1.36 14.99 24.08
CA ASP A 9 -2.64 15.18 24.79
C ASP A 9 -3.80 14.38 24.20
N ASP A 10 -3.63 13.84 22.99
CA ASP A 10 -4.63 13.04 22.30
C ASP A 10 -4.45 11.53 22.52
N ILE A 11 -3.42 11.09 23.26
CA ILE A 11 -3.10 9.68 23.42
C ILE A 11 -4.25 8.91 24.06
N TYR A 12 -4.88 9.50 25.07
CA TYR A 12 -6.04 8.90 25.74
C TYR A 12 -7.23 8.73 24.81
N LEU A 13 -7.47 9.73 23.95
CA LEU A 13 -8.53 9.66 22.93
C LEU A 13 -8.26 8.52 21.95
N LEU A 14 -7.05 8.42 21.41
CA LEU A 14 -6.69 7.34 20.50
C LEU A 14 -6.77 5.97 21.18
N TYR A 15 -6.26 5.85 22.40
CA TYR A 15 -6.33 4.59 23.16
C TYR A 15 -7.78 4.13 23.35
N ARG A 16 -8.70 5.05 23.67
CA ARG A 16 -10.12 4.76 23.84
C ARG A 16 -10.83 4.41 22.53
N LEU A 17 -10.50 5.11 21.44
CA LEU A 17 -11.17 4.94 20.14
C LEU A 17 -10.55 3.81 19.29
N SER A 18 -9.28 3.45 19.47
CA SER A 18 -8.60 2.42 18.66
C SER A 18 -9.33 1.07 18.62
N PRO A 19 -9.84 0.51 19.74
CA PRO A 19 -10.58 -0.76 19.70
C PRO A 19 -11.91 -0.68 18.95
N ARG A 20 -12.43 0.54 18.77
CA ARG A 20 -13.71 0.85 18.10
C ARG A 20 -13.52 1.49 16.74
N ALA A 21 -12.33 1.42 16.20
CA ALA A 21 -12.01 2.01 14.91
C ALA A 21 -12.10 0.98 13.80
N THR A 22 -12.48 1.41 12.61
CA THR A 22 -12.38 0.61 11.40
C THR A 22 -10.94 0.66 10.90
N CYS A 23 -10.22 -0.47 11.03
CA CYS A 23 -8.93 -0.65 10.39
C CYS A 23 -9.15 -1.08 8.95
N LEU A 24 -8.50 -0.41 8.02
CA LEU A 24 -8.64 -0.70 6.60
C LEU A 24 -7.81 -1.94 6.23
N LEU A 25 -8.33 -2.70 5.27
CA LEU A 25 -7.85 -4.03 4.89
C LEU A 25 -6.69 -3.96 3.87
N ASP A 26 -5.70 -3.11 4.13
CA ASP A 26 -4.50 -3.08 3.30
C ASP A 26 -3.64 -4.34 3.51
N ASP A 27 -2.79 -4.66 2.55
CA ASP A 27 -1.96 -5.87 2.59
C ASP A 27 -1.14 -5.97 3.88
N GLN A 28 -0.69 -4.83 4.41
CA GLN A 28 0.08 -4.77 5.65
C GLN A 28 -0.74 -5.07 6.91
N ALA A 29 -2.07 -4.91 6.87
CA ALA A 29 -2.93 -5.25 8.01
C ALA A 29 -2.94 -6.76 8.30
N PHE A 30 -2.67 -7.59 7.28
CA PHE A 30 -2.56 -9.04 7.41
C PHE A 30 -1.14 -9.50 7.79
N LEU A 31 -0.13 -8.68 7.53
CA LEU A 31 1.27 -9.03 7.74
C LEU A 31 1.80 -8.64 9.12
N SER A 32 1.18 -7.65 9.76
CA SER A 32 1.66 -7.14 11.06
C SER A 32 0.50 -6.63 11.90
N LEU A 33 0.56 -6.89 13.21
CA LEU A 33 -0.37 -6.27 14.15
C LEU A 33 -0.10 -4.77 14.21
N ARG A 34 -1.09 -3.98 13.82
CA ARG A 34 -1.02 -2.53 13.92
C ARG A 34 -1.87 -2.06 15.09
N SER A 35 -1.24 -1.32 15.99
CA SER A 35 -1.94 -0.56 16.99
C SER A 35 -1.95 0.91 16.57
N SER A 36 -3.15 1.47 16.33
CA SER A 36 -3.31 2.84 15.87
C SER A 36 -2.68 3.86 16.82
N TRP A 37 -2.83 3.67 18.14
CA TRP A 37 -2.25 4.58 19.12
C TRP A 37 -0.73 4.47 19.20
N VAL A 38 -0.16 3.25 19.08
CA VAL A 38 1.30 3.05 19.02
C VAL A 38 1.89 3.69 17.77
N ALA A 39 1.25 3.50 16.62
CA ALA A 39 1.69 4.11 15.36
C ALA A 39 1.67 5.64 15.45
N ALA A 40 0.64 6.24 16.09
CA ALA A 40 0.55 7.67 16.31
C ALA A 40 1.67 8.17 17.25
N LEU A 41 1.96 7.43 18.32
CA LEU A 41 3.03 7.78 19.25
C LEU A 41 4.41 7.72 18.58
N LEU A 42 4.68 6.66 17.83
CA LEU A 42 5.95 6.50 17.09
C LEU A 42 6.14 7.60 16.04
N SER A 43 5.07 8.17 15.49
CA SER A 43 5.15 9.27 14.52
C SER A 43 5.66 10.60 15.14
N LEU A 44 5.63 10.75 16.47
CA LEU A 44 6.14 11.92 17.18
C LEU A 44 7.64 11.83 17.49
N LEU A 45 8.25 10.66 17.35
CA LEU A 45 9.68 10.51 17.66
C LEU A 45 10.54 11.14 16.54
N PRO A 46 11.49 12.01 16.88
CA PRO A 46 12.43 12.56 15.92
C PRO A 46 13.31 11.43 15.36
N GLY A 47 13.42 11.34 14.03
CA GLY A 47 14.19 10.29 13.36
C GLY A 47 13.46 8.97 13.16
N GLY A 48 12.24 8.81 13.68
CA GLY A 48 11.37 7.69 13.33
C GLY A 48 11.05 7.74 11.82
N LYS A 49 11.08 6.59 11.15
CA LYS A 49 10.55 6.51 9.77
C LYS A 49 9.07 6.88 9.87
N GLN A 50 8.73 8.12 9.53
CA GLN A 50 7.34 8.61 9.53
C GLN A 50 6.54 7.84 8.47
N GLN A 51 6.05 6.66 8.85
CA GLN A 51 5.27 5.79 7.96
C GLN A 51 3.80 6.20 7.92
N SER A 52 3.34 6.93 8.95
CA SER A 52 1.94 7.35 9.06
C SER A 52 1.80 8.72 9.74
N ALA A 53 0.76 9.47 9.35
CA ALA A 53 0.30 10.67 10.02
C ALA A 53 -1.08 10.43 10.61
N THR A 54 -1.31 10.92 11.83
CA THR A 54 -2.59 10.82 12.52
C THR A 54 -3.20 12.20 12.68
N TYR A 55 -4.45 12.36 12.30
CA TYR A 55 -5.23 13.58 12.47
C TYR A 55 -6.40 13.31 13.40
N VAL A 56 -6.68 14.27 14.27
CA VAL A 56 -7.69 14.16 15.33
C VAL A 56 -8.74 15.25 15.18
N LEU A 57 -10.00 14.87 15.28
CA LEU A 57 -11.15 15.76 15.40
C LEU A 57 -11.59 15.79 16.85
N ARG A 58 -11.67 16.98 17.42
CA ARG A 58 -12.36 17.23 18.70
C ARG A 58 -13.34 18.39 18.53
N GLN A 59 -14.60 18.13 18.75
CA GLN A 59 -15.65 19.15 18.70
C GLN A 59 -16.54 19.03 19.92
N ALA A 60 -16.50 20.02 20.78
CA ALA A 60 -17.50 20.21 21.82
C ALA A 60 -18.61 21.14 21.28
N GLY A 61 -19.87 20.79 21.42
CA GLY A 61 -21.00 21.61 21.04
C GLY A 61 -22.33 20.99 21.49
N HIS A 62 -23.22 21.81 22.06
CA HIS A 62 -24.60 21.46 22.46
C HIS A 62 -24.78 20.12 23.21
N GLY A 63 -23.86 19.79 24.14
CA GLY A 63 -23.93 18.60 24.96
C GLY A 63 -23.44 17.30 24.28
N LEU A 64 -23.08 17.33 22.98
CA LEU A 64 -22.50 16.21 22.27
C LEU A 64 -21.03 16.49 21.96
N VAL A 65 -20.17 15.57 22.34
CA VAL A 65 -18.74 15.59 22.01
C VAL A 65 -18.52 14.70 20.80
N HIS A 66 -18.25 15.31 19.65
CA HIS A 66 -17.85 14.56 18.46
C HIS A 66 -16.33 14.44 18.45
N GLU A 67 -15.85 13.23 18.63
CA GLU A 67 -14.44 12.91 18.60
C GLU A 67 -14.18 11.86 17.53
N GLY A 68 -13.03 11.97 16.88
CA GLY A 68 -12.63 11.00 15.88
C GLY A 68 -11.17 11.16 15.47
N PHE A 69 -10.66 10.17 14.77
CA PHE A 69 -9.32 10.23 14.19
C PHE A 69 -9.25 9.52 12.85
N VAL A 70 -8.28 9.91 12.05
CA VAL A 70 -7.91 9.24 10.80
C VAL A 70 -6.40 9.05 10.75
N GLN A 71 -5.96 7.90 10.26
CA GLN A 71 -4.55 7.63 10.00
C GLN A 71 -4.29 7.51 8.51
N LEU A 72 -3.35 8.33 8.05
CA LEU A 72 -2.83 8.33 6.69
C LEU A 72 -1.45 7.69 6.69
N GLY A 73 -1.26 6.64 5.91
CA GLY A 73 0.03 6.00 5.69
C GLY A 73 0.55 6.26 4.28
N ARG A 74 1.78 5.82 4.04
CA ARG A 74 2.35 5.80 2.71
C ARG A 74 1.99 4.52 1.98
N SER A 75 1.74 4.65 0.69
CA SER A 75 1.75 3.52 -0.23
C SER A 75 3.19 3.18 -0.61
N PRO A 76 3.47 1.96 -1.07
CA PRO A 76 4.75 1.65 -1.73
C PRO A 76 5.08 2.63 -2.87
N SER A 77 4.07 3.09 -3.61
CA SER A 77 4.24 4.16 -4.59
C SER A 77 4.60 5.48 -3.91
N PRO A 78 5.69 6.16 -4.31
CA PRO A 78 6.20 7.35 -3.63
C PRO A 78 5.24 8.54 -3.68
N ARG A 79 4.32 8.57 -4.65
CA ARG A 79 3.34 9.64 -4.84
C ARG A 79 1.91 9.23 -4.46
N ALA A 80 1.78 8.18 -3.67
CA ALA A 80 0.49 7.72 -3.21
C ALA A 80 0.45 7.55 -1.69
N GLY A 81 -0.67 7.98 -1.11
CA GLY A 81 -1.02 7.70 0.27
C GLY A 81 -2.04 6.58 0.37
N LYS A 82 -2.21 6.04 1.56
CA LYS A 82 -3.28 5.10 1.88
C LYS A 82 -3.89 5.41 3.22
N LEU A 83 -5.20 5.27 3.30
CA LEU A 83 -5.90 5.32 4.58
C LEU A 83 -5.60 4.02 5.34
N LEU A 84 -5.31 4.11 6.63
CA LEU A 84 -4.97 2.97 7.47
C LEU A 84 -6.07 2.63 8.46
N CYS A 85 -6.64 3.66 9.08
CA CYS A 85 -7.62 3.48 10.14
C CYS A 85 -8.47 4.75 10.28
N LEU A 86 -9.77 4.57 10.58
CA LEU A 86 -10.69 5.66 10.93
C LEU A 86 -11.47 5.27 12.18
N GLY A 87 -11.56 6.18 13.11
CA GLY A 87 -12.31 5.98 14.36
C GLY A 87 -13.16 7.18 14.74
N PRO A 88 -14.31 6.92 15.39
CA PRO A 88 -14.92 5.61 15.66
C PRO A 88 -15.46 4.92 14.39
N SER A 89 -15.64 3.60 14.44
CA SER A 89 -16.29 2.83 13.37
C SER A 89 -17.70 3.36 13.11
N LEU A 90 -18.16 3.23 11.85
CA LEU A 90 -19.56 3.58 11.52
C LEU A 90 -20.58 2.63 12.18
N ASP A 91 -20.16 1.44 12.58
CA ASP A 91 -20.98 0.47 13.31
C ASP A 91 -21.02 0.74 14.82
N ASP A 92 -20.16 1.64 15.34
CA ASP A 92 -20.15 2.05 16.74
C ASP A 92 -21.26 3.10 17.00
N PRO A 93 -21.95 3.08 18.17
CA PRO A 93 -22.97 4.08 18.50
C PRO A 93 -22.45 5.53 18.48
N SER A 94 -21.16 5.73 18.67
CA SER A 94 -20.50 7.04 18.55
C SER A 94 -20.04 7.36 17.12
N GLY A 95 -20.15 6.40 16.20
CA GLY A 95 -19.78 6.55 14.80
C GLY A 95 -20.84 7.32 14.02
N HIS A 96 -20.40 8.25 13.19
CA HIS A 96 -21.31 9.01 12.35
C HIS A 96 -20.65 9.39 11.02
N PRO A 97 -21.32 9.19 9.86
CA PRO A 97 -20.75 9.53 8.55
C PRO A 97 -20.26 10.98 8.46
N ALA A 98 -20.90 11.92 9.15
CA ALA A 98 -20.47 13.32 9.16
C ALA A 98 -19.10 13.54 9.82
N ILE A 99 -18.71 12.70 10.81
CA ILE A 99 -17.38 12.74 11.43
C ILE A 99 -16.36 12.25 10.39
N TRP A 100 -16.67 11.13 9.75
CA TRP A 100 -15.81 10.56 8.72
C TRP A 100 -15.61 11.51 7.53
N ASN A 101 -16.68 12.09 7.01
CA ASN A 101 -16.61 13.03 5.89
C ASN A 101 -15.69 14.23 6.21
N LYS A 102 -15.75 14.77 7.43
CA LYS A 102 -14.87 15.85 7.86
C LYS A 102 -13.40 15.40 7.92
N LEU A 103 -13.13 14.25 8.58
CA LEU A 103 -11.79 13.70 8.71
C LEU A 103 -11.20 13.34 7.35
N LEU A 104 -11.98 12.71 6.49
CA LEU A 104 -11.56 12.33 5.14
C LEU A 104 -11.30 13.56 4.27
N ALA A 105 -12.16 14.57 4.29
CA ALA A 105 -11.94 15.81 3.53
C ALA A 105 -10.64 16.51 3.97
N TYR A 106 -10.39 16.57 5.28
CA TYR A 106 -9.14 17.12 5.80
C TYR A 106 -7.93 16.28 5.36
N CYS A 107 -8.03 14.95 5.46
CA CYS A 107 -6.99 14.02 5.06
C CYS A 107 -6.64 14.14 3.57
N VAL A 108 -7.66 14.27 2.71
CA VAL A 108 -7.50 14.52 1.26
C VAL A 108 -6.75 15.83 1.02
N HIS A 109 -7.11 16.90 1.71
CA HIS A 109 -6.43 18.18 1.60
C HIS A 109 -4.95 18.08 2.03
N GLN A 110 -4.67 17.45 3.17
CA GLN A 110 -3.31 17.25 3.65
C GLN A 110 -2.49 16.37 2.70
N ALA A 111 -3.07 15.31 2.17
CA ALA A 111 -2.40 14.44 1.21
C ALA A 111 -2.02 15.20 -0.08
N ALA A 112 -2.91 16.04 -0.60
CA ALA A 112 -2.63 16.89 -1.75
C ALA A 112 -1.54 17.92 -1.45
N ALA A 113 -1.55 18.55 -0.25
CA ALA A 113 -0.51 19.47 0.21
C ALA A 113 0.86 18.78 0.33
N CYS A 114 0.88 17.49 0.74
CA CYS A 114 2.08 16.67 0.80
C CYS A 114 2.57 16.18 -0.58
N GLY A 115 1.88 16.52 -1.66
CA GLY A 115 2.28 16.18 -3.02
C GLY A 115 1.94 14.76 -3.45
N PHE A 116 0.99 14.09 -2.78
CA PHE A 116 0.43 12.85 -3.28
C PHE A 116 -0.45 13.11 -4.49
N ASP A 117 -0.42 12.20 -5.46
CA ASP A 117 -1.26 12.25 -6.65
C ASP A 117 -2.54 11.44 -6.46
N ARG A 118 -2.53 10.51 -5.50
CA ARG A 118 -3.67 9.63 -5.22
C ARG A 118 -3.69 9.13 -3.78
N LEU A 119 -4.91 8.81 -3.30
CA LEU A 119 -5.14 8.13 -2.04
C LEU A 119 -5.84 6.80 -2.30
N TYR A 120 -5.42 5.76 -1.58
CA TYR A 120 -6.08 4.45 -1.58
C TYR A 120 -6.82 4.20 -0.28
N ALA A 121 -7.91 3.44 -0.39
CA ALA A 121 -8.65 2.89 0.73
C ALA A 121 -9.07 1.45 0.39
N ASP A 122 -8.65 0.49 1.19
CA ASP A 122 -9.02 -0.92 1.04
C ASP A 122 -10.01 -1.25 2.17
N VAL A 123 -11.29 -1.37 1.88
CA VAL A 123 -12.36 -1.51 2.88
C VAL A 123 -13.13 -2.81 2.72
N PRO A 124 -13.74 -3.35 3.80
CA PRO A 124 -14.74 -4.40 3.66
C PRO A 124 -15.84 -3.99 2.68
N ASP A 125 -16.40 -4.96 1.95
CA ASP A 125 -17.51 -4.70 1.02
C ASP A 125 -18.81 -4.45 1.81
N GLN A 126 -18.93 -3.25 2.36
CA GLN A 126 -20.06 -2.80 3.17
C GLN A 126 -20.65 -1.51 2.56
N PRO A 127 -21.96 -1.49 2.23
CA PRO A 127 -22.57 -0.36 1.53
C PRO A 127 -22.40 0.98 2.22
N LEU A 128 -22.50 1.05 3.56
CA LEU A 128 -22.34 2.30 4.31
C LEU A 128 -20.93 2.86 4.23
N LEU A 129 -19.90 2.00 4.28
CA LEU A 129 -18.50 2.40 4.12
C LEU A 129 -18.23 2.93 2.72
N LEU A 130 -18.69 2.19 1.70
CA LEU A 130 -18.52 2.57 0.30
C LEU A 130 -19.22 3.90 0.00
N GLN A 131 -20.47 4.07 0.45
CA GLN A 131 -21.22 5.32 0.28
C GLN A 131 -20.52 6.49 0.97
N THR A 132 -20.03 6.29 2.20
CA THR A 132 -19.35 7.36 2.95
C THR A 132 -18.05 7.78 2.25
N LEU A 133 -17.26 6.85 1.74
CA LEU A 133 -16.04 7.16 0.99
C LEU A 133 -16.35 7.81 -0.37
N ALA A 134 -17.42 7.37 -1.04
CA ALA A 134 -17.87 7.95 -2.31
C ALA A 134 -18.27 9.43 -2.16
N THR A 135 -18.86 9.84 -1.02
CA THR A 135 -19.21 11.27 -0.78
C THR A 135 -17.97 12.18 -0.77
N VAL A 136 -16.80 11.61 -0.49
CA VAL A 136 -15.52 12.36 -0.51
C VAL A 136 -14.78 12.17 -1.84
N GLY A 137 -15.35 11.40 -2.78
CA GLY A 137 -14.85 11.19 -4.13
C GLY A 137 -13.82 10.06 -4.23
N PHE A 138 -13.91 9.04 -3.39
CA PHE A 138 -13.25 7.77 -3.63
C PHE A 138 -14.08 6.92 -4.59
N GLU A 139 -13.42 6.30 -5.55
CA GLU A 139 -14.05 5.46 -6.58
C GLU A 139 -13.53 4.02 -6.45
N PRO A 140 -14.43 3.01 -6.46
CA PRO A 140 -14.03 1.62 -6.46
C PRO A 140 -13.38 1.27 -7.80
N PHE A 141 -12.25 0.57 -7.78
CA PHE A 141 -11.57 0.13 -8.99
C PHE A 141 -11.37 -1.38 -9.09
N VAL A 142 -11.45 -2.12 -7.95
CA VAL A 142 -11.43 -3.58 -7.94
C VAL A 142 -12.09 -4.16 -6.68
N HIS A 143 -12.88 -5.20 -6.87
CA HIS A 143 -13.38 -6.07 -5.80
C HIS A 143 -12.44 -7.26 -5.67
N GLN A 144 -12.17 -7.66 -4.43
CA GLN A 144 -11.25 -8.76 -4.12
C GLN A 144 -11.79 -9.60 -2.98
N THR A 145 -11.60 -10.90 -3.08
CA THR A 145 -11.75 -11.82 -1.94
C THR A 145 -10.34 -12.13 -1.41
N VAL A 146 -10.14 -11.89 -0.13
CA VAL A 146 -8.89 -12.27 0.55
C VAL A 146 -9.03 -13.72 1.04
N TRP A 147 -8.07 -14.54 0.65
CA TRP A 147 -7.96 -15.94 0.99
C TRP A 147 -6.83 -16.16 1.97
N ARG A 148 -6.99 -17.14 2.82
CA ARG A 148 -5.97 -17.57 3.78
C ARG A 148 -5.67 -19.04 3.59
N HIS A 149 -4.41 -19.37 3.36
CA HIS A 149 -3.91 -20.74 3.48
C HIS A 149 -3.29 -20.91 4.88
N PRO A 150 -3.72 -21.89 5.69
CA PRO A 150 -3.12 -22.13 7.00
C PRO A 150 -1.67 -22.56 6.86
N ALA A 151 -0.84 -22.20 7.84
CA ALA A 151 0.54 -22.68 7.90
C ALA A 151 0.55 -24.22 7.91
N ARG A 152 1.29 -24.83 7.01
CA ARG A 152 1.53 -26.28 7.04
C ARG A 152 2.99 -26.53 7.39
N ALA A 153 3.23 -27.35 8.38
CA ALA A 153 4.52 -27.98 8.57
C ALA A 153 4.78 -28.88 7.34
N GLY A 154 5.77 -28.50 6.51
CA GLY A 154 5.91 -28.97 5.15
C GLY A 154 6.17 -30.47 5.03
N THR A 155 5.47 -31.06 4.10
CA THR A 155 5.99 -32.17 3.30
C THR A 155 6.44 -31.56 1.98
N THR A 156 7.71 -31.25 1.85
CA THR A 156 8.31 -30.89 0.57
C THR A 156 8.12 -32.07 -0.37
N SER A 157 7.17 -31.97 -1.30
CA SER A 157 7.20 -32.84 -2.46
C SER A 157 8.49 -32.48 -3.20
N GLY A 158 9.36 -33.48 -3.41
CA GLY A 158 10.70 -33.29 -3.97
C GLY A 158 10.71 -32.92 -5.47
N GLU A 159 9.67 -32.27 -5.95
CA GLU A 159 9.59 -31.78 -7.32
C GLU A 159 10.45 -30.51 -7.46
N ALA A 160 11.34 -30.48 -8.40
CA ALA A 160 12.26 -29.38 -8.65
C ALA A 160 11.45 -28.09 -8.90
N LEU A 161 11.76 -27.02 -8.15
CA LEU A 161 11.15 -25.71 -8.33
C LEU A 161 11.40 -25.22 -9.77
N SER A 162 10.33 -24.98 -10.51
CA SER A 162 10.39 -24.45 -11.88
C SER A 162 10.32 -22.92 -11.93
N VAL A 163 10.31 -22.28 -10.75
CA VAL A 163 10.29 -20.82 -10.61
C VAL A 163 11.68 -20.27 -10.33
N GLN A 164 11.96 -19.09 -10.84
CA GLN A 164 13.23 -18.40 -10.68
C GLN A 164 13.01 -17.01 -10.09
N PRO A 165 13.91 -16.52 -9.22
CA PRO A 165 13.82 -15.14 -8.74
C PRO A 165 13.97 -14.16 -9.90
N CYS A 166 13.19 -13.09 -9.87
CA CYS A 166 13.19 -12.02 -10.88
C CYS A 166 14.49 -11.23 -10.82
N ARG A 167 15.14 -11.06 -11.95
CA ARG A 167 16.32 -10.21 -12.11
C ARG A 167 15.97 -8.91 -12.80
N PRO A 168 16.78 -7.86 -12.73
CA PRO A 168 16.52 -6.59 -13.42
C PRO A 168 16.27 -6.72 -14.92
N VAL A 169 16.90 -7.68 -15.58
CA VAL A 169 16.71 -7.97 -17.02
C VAL A 169 15.33 -8.52 -17.34
N ASP A 170 14.65 -9.09 -16.35
CA ASP A 170 13.33 -9.70 -16.52
C ASP A 170 12.18 -8.68 -16.35
N CYS A 171 12.49 -7.41 -15.98
CA CYS A 171 11.48 -6.38 -15.71
C CYS A 171 10.57 -6.08 -16.92
N TRP A 172 11.09 -6.20 -18.13
CA TRP A 172 10.29 -6.03 -19.34
C TRP A 172 9.20 -7.10 -19.46
N ASP A 173 9.58 -8.36 -19.32
CA ASP A 173 8.66 -9.49 -19.42
C ASP A 173 7.61 -9.44 -18.32
N LEU A 174 8.02 -9.09 -17.10
CA LEU A 174 7.10 -8.92 -15.96
C LEU A 174 6.10 -7.78 -16.20
N TRP A 175 6.56 -6.65 -16.74
CA TRP A 175 5.69 -5.53 -17.09
C TRP A 175 4.68 -5.90 -18.17
N GLN A 176 5.13 -6.64 -19.19
CA GLN A 176 4.24 -7.12 -20.24
C GLN A 176 3.19 -8.08 -19.68
N LEU A 177 3.59 -9.08 -18.88
CA LEU A 177 2.68 -10.00 -18.21
C LEU A 177 1.65 -9.26 -17.35
N TYR A 178 2.10 -8.26 -16.56
CA TYR A 178 1.20 -7.42 -15.77
C TYR A 178 0.19 -6.69 -16.65
N ARG A 179 0.61 -6.12 -17.77
CA ARG A 179 -0.30 -5.43 -18.70
C ARG A 179 -1.34 -6.35 -19.34
N GLU A 180 -0.96 -7.56 -19.66
CA GLU A 180 -1.83 -8.57 -20.26
C GLU A 180 -2.82 -9.14 -19.24
N SER A 181 -2.40 -9.32 -17.98
CA SER A 181 -3.21 -9.94 -16.93
C SER A 181 -4.08 -8.95 -16.14
N THR A 182 -3.84 -7.63 -16.28
CA THR A 182 -4.50 -6.59 -15.45
C THR A 182 -5.30 -5.64 -16.34
N PRO A 183 -6.61 -5.42 -16.07
CA PRO A 183 -7.44 -4.49 -16.83
C PRO A 183 -6.92 -3.05 -16.79
N GLY A 184 -7.12 -2.31 -17.90
CA GLY A 184 -6.68 -0.92 -18.06
C GLY A 184 -7.07 0.01 -16.91
N PRO A 185 -8.34 0.05 -16.48
CA PRO A 185 -8.78 0.88 -15.34
C PRO A 185 -8.03 0.56 -14.04
N VAL A 186 -7.76 -0.73 -13.75
CA VAL A 186 -7.00 -1.14 -12.58
C VAL A 186 -5.56 -0.66 -12.67
N ARG A 187 -4.92 -0.84 -13.83
CA ARG A 187 -3.56 -0.34 -14.08
C ARG A 187 -3.45 1.18 -13.88
N GLN A 188 -4.44 1.91 -14.38
CA GLN A 188 -4.51 3.37 -14.21
C GLN A 188 -4.65 3.75 -12.73
N ALA A 189 -5.54 3.07 -12.01
CA ALA A 189 -5.73 3.27 -10.58
C ALA A 189 -4.45 2.98 -9.78
N GLU A 190 -3.71 1.92 -10.11
CA GLU A 190 -2.43 1.55 -9.49
C GLU A 190 -1.25 2.42 -9.94
N GLY A 191 -1.45 3.33 -10.88
CA GLY A 191 -0.41 4.25 -11.37
C GLY A 191 0.53 3.66 -12.40
N VAL A 192 0.13 2.53 -12.97
CA VAL A 192 0.83 1.84 -14.06
C VAL A 192 0.01 2.00 -15.34
N GLY A 193 -0.38 3.23 -15.65
CA GLY A 193 -1.06 3.58 -16.91
C GLY A 193 -0.18 3.39 -18.14
N GLU A 194 -0.70 3.76 -19.29
CA GLU A 194 -0.01 3.56 -20.58
C GLU A 194 1.36 4.25 -20.68
N GLU A 195 1.53 5.38 -19.97
CA GLU A 195 2.78 6.13 -19.91
C GLU A 195 3.86 5.49 -19.01
N CYS A 196 3.49 4.48 -18.22
CA CYS A 196 4.42 3.79 -17.32
C CYS A 196 5.08 2.63 -18.09
N GLY A 197 6.31 2.85 -18.56
CA GLY A 197 7.13 1.80 -19.14
C GLY A 197 7.72 0.84 -18.11
N PRO A 198 8.39 -0.23 -18.56
CA PRO A 198 9.15 -1.13 -17.71
C PRO A 198 10.30 -0.37 -17.06
N GLY A 199 10.48 -0.48 -15.75
CA GLY A 199 11.57 0.16 -15.04
C GLY A 199 11.23 0.51 -13.61
N GLU A 200 12.00 1.42 -13.02
CA GLU A 200 11.92 1.76 -11.60
C GLU A 200 10.53 2.23 -11.16
N ARG A 201 9.84 3.04 -11.98
CA ARG A 201 8.48 3.51 -11.67
C ARG A 201 7.47 2.38 -11.58
N PHE A 202 7.56 1.38 -12.46
CA PHE A 202 6.72 0.19 -12.43
C PHE A 202 6.94 -0.59 -11.13
N VAL A 203 8.19 -0.86 -10.80
CA VAL A 203 8.59 -1.56 -9.57
C VAL A 203 8.12 -0.81 -8.32
N GLN A 204 8.31 0.52 -8.29
CA GLN A 204 7.88 1.36 -7.17
C GLN A 204 6.35 1.42 -7.04
N ASN A 205 5.62 1.61 -8.15
CA ASN A 205 4.16 1.75 -8.10
C ASN A 205 3.47 0.47 -7.65
N LEU A 206 4.00 -0.68 -8.00
CA LEU A 206 3.50 -1.97 -7.52
C LEU A 206 4.09 -2.40 -6.17
N GLY A 207 5.08 -1.66 -5.64
CA GLY A 207 5.71 -1.99 -4.37
C GLY A 207 6.57 -3.25 -4.42
N LEU A 208 7.12 -3.60 -5.59
CA LEU A 208 7.95 -4.80 -5.80
C LEU A 208 9.36 -4.68 -5.23
N ALA A 209 9.74 -3.49 -4.77
CA ALA A 209 11.03 -3.25 -4.13
C ALA A 209 11.16 -3.91 -2.74
N THR A 210 10.04 -4.32 -2.14
CA THR A 210 9.99 -5.05 -0.87
C THR A 210 9.45 -6.46 -1.12
N GLY A 211 10.05 -7.48 -0.51
CA GLY A 211 9.71 -8.87 -0.76
C GLY A 211 10.44 -9.46 -1.98
N GLU A 212 10.02 -10.64 -2.39
CA GLU A 212 10.66 -11.39 -3.47
C GLU A 212 9.69 -11.63 -4.63
N VAL A 213 10.16 -11.43 -5.85
CA VAL A 213 9.41 -11.70 -7.08
C VAL A 213 9.96 -12.94 -7.75
N TYR A 214 9.09 -13.88 -8.06
CA TYR A 214 9.43 -15.12 -8.76
C TYR A 214 8.74 -15.20 -10.11
N LEU A 215 9.43 -15.78 -11.08
CA LEU A 215 8.99 -15.92 -12.45
C LEU A 215 8.87 -17.40 -12.82
N MET A 216 7.78 -17.76 -13.50
CA MET A 216 7.57 -19.07 -14.09
C MET A 216 7.59 -18.94 -15.61
N ARG A 217 8.53 -19.66 -16.26
CA ARG A 217 8.67 -19.67 -17.71
C ARG A 217 8.30 -21.05 -18.27
N SER A 218 7.65 -21.05 -19.43
CA SER A 218 7.37 -22.26 -20.20
C SER A 218 7.85 -22.04 -21.63
N ALA A 219 8.68 -22.93 -22.13
CA ALA A 219 9.29 -22.83 -23.48
C ALA A 219 9.95 -21.44 -23.75
N GLY A 220 10.60 -20.85 -22.71
CA GLY A 220 11.25 -19.55 -22.81
C GLY A 220 10.35 -18.33 -22.62
N THR A 221 9.02 -18.49 -22.68
CA THR A 221 8.07 -17.41 -22.50
C THR A 221 7.66 -17.30 -21.02
N LEU A 222 7.56 -16.08 -20.49
CA LEU A 222 7.04 -15.82 -19.15
C LEU A 222 5.55 -16.08 -19.12
N THR A 223 5.13 -17.02 -18.30
CA THR A 223 3.74 -17.50 -18.25
C THR A 223 3.04 -17.19 -16.95
N GLY A 224 3.81 -16.95 -15.90
CA GLY A 224 3.30 -16.56 -14.60
C GLY A 224 4.38 -15.88 -13.78
N ALA A 225 3.96 -15.02 -12.87
CA ALA A 225 4.82 -14.39 -11.89
C ALA A 225 4.07 -14.22 -10.57
N PHE A 226 4.80 -14.26 -9.48
CA PHE A 226 4.24 -13.92 -8.18
C PHE A 226 5.22 -13.12 -7.33
N HIS A 227 4.65 -12.29 -6.48
CA HIS A 227 5.38 -11.49 -5.50
C HIS A 227 4.99 -11.95 -4.10
N LEU A 228 5.98 -12.32 -3.31
CA LEU A 228 5.83 -12.77 -1.94
C LEU A 228 6.39 -11.70 -1.01
N LEU A 229 5.53 -11.17 -0.14
CA LEU A 229 5.89 -10.20 0.88
C LEU A 229 5.73 -10.84 2.25
N GLU A 230 6.83 -10.97 2.99
CA GLU A 230 6.82 -11.57 4.31
C GLU A 230 6.57 -10.53 5.41
N GLY A 231 5.86 -10.95 6.45
CA GLY A 231 5.59 -10.18 7.64
C GLY A 231 5.65 -11.03 8.91
N SER A 232 5.48 -10.40 10.07
CA SER A 232 5.56 -11.10 11.37
C SER A 232 4.39 -12.06 11.64
N HIS A 233 3.26 -11.88 10.95
CA HIS A 233 2.03 -12.65 11.15
C HIS A 233 1.57 -13.43 9.92
N GLY A 234 2.32 -13.40 8.84
CA GLY A 234 1.98 -14.10 7.62
C GLY A 234 2.77 -13.59 6.42
N SER A 235 2.52 -14.21 5.28
CA SER A 235 3.06 -13.78 4.00
C SER A 235 1.92 -13.36 3.08
N TRP A 236 2.13 -12.30 2.31
CA TRP A 236 1.17 -11.80 1.33
C TRP A 236 1.62 -12.13 -0.08
N LEU A 237 0.70 -12.73 -0.84
CA LEU A 237 0.93 -13.15 -2.20
C LEU A 237 0.18 -12.25 -3.19
N ARG A 238 0.87 -11.84 -4.26
CA ARG A 238 0.28 -11.27 -5.47
C ARG A 238 0.67 -12.14 -6.66
N VAL A 239 -0.26 -12.42 -7.55
CA VAL A 239 -0.04 -13.31 -8.70
C VAL A 239 -0.45 -12.62 -9.99
N TRP A 240 0.39 -12.72 -10.99
CA TRP A 240 0.12 -12.28 -12.37
C TRP A 240 0.26 -13.48 -13.30
N THR A 241 -0.76 -13.74 -14.08
CA THR A 241 -0.78 -14.84 -15.04
C THR A 241 -1.71 -14.50 -16.20
N ALA A 242 -1.34 -14.92 -17.40
CA ALA A 242 -2.18 -14.81 -18.57
C ALA A 242 -3.38 -15.80 -18.55
N TRP A 243 -3.36 -16.76 -17.63
CA TRP A 243 -4.38 -17.81 -17.54
C TRP A 243 -5.30 -17.56 -16.36
N CYS A 244 -6.56 -17.28 -16.65
CA CYS A 244 -7.59 -17.08 -15.63
C CYS A 244 -8.62 -18.21 -15.59
N GLN A 245 -8.39 -19.33 -16.34
CA GLN A 245 -9.31 -20.46 -16.35
C GLN A 245 -8.96 -21.42 -15.20
N PRO A 246 -9.94 -21.80 -14.35
CA PRO A 246 -9.68 -22.63 -13.17
C PRO A 246 -9.17 -24.03 -13.50
N GLU A 247 -9.53 -24.57 -14.65
CA GLU A 247 -9.09 -25.90 -15.13
C GLU A 247 -7.69 -25.86 -15.78
N SER A 248 -7.06 -24.72 -15.82
CA SER A 248 -5.76 -24.54 -16.44
C SER A 248 -4.67 -25.26 -15.64
N ARG A 249 -4.11 -26.33 -16.20
CA ARG A 249 -2.94 -27.04 -15.61
C ARG A 249 -1.79 -26.11 -15.28
N PRO A 250 -1.44 -25.09 -16.10
CA PRO A 250 -0.41 -24.13 -15.79
C PRO A 250 -0.70 -23.28 -14.55
N LEU A 251 -1.96 -22.86 -14.34
CA LEU A 251 -2.35 -22.08 -13.17
C LEU A 251 -2.23 -22.91 -11.88
N ARG A 252 -2.69 -24.17 -11.91
CA ARG A 252 -2.52 -25.10 -10.79
C ARG A 252 -1.04 -25.30 -10.46
N ARG A 253 -0.21 -25.55 -11.45
CA ARG A 253 1.25 -25.66 -11.28
C ARG A 253 1.87 -24.43 -10.66
N LEU A 254 1.44 -23.23 -11.09
CA LEU A 254 1.93 -21.98 -10.50
C LEU A 254 1.63 -21.92 -9.00
N PHE A 255 0.39 -22.23 -8.59
CA PHE A 255 0.02 -22.22 -7.17
C PHE A 255 0.71 -23.32 -6.36
N GLU A 256 0.93 -24.51 -6.92
CA GLU A 256 1.73 -25.58 -6.29
C GLU A 256 3.18 -25.12 -6.04
N GLN A 257 3.79 -24.42 -7.01
CA GLN A 257 5.12 -23.84 -6.85
C GLN A 257 5.15 -22.70 -5.82
N ILE A 258 4.12 -21.86 -5.79
CA ILE A 258 3.95 -20.82 -4.78
C ILE A 258 3.90 -21.45 -3.38
N LEU A 259 3.09 -22.49 -3.20
CA LEU A 259 2.98 -23.17 -1.93
C LEU A 259 4.32 -23.82 -1.52
N ALA A 260 5.05 -24.40 -2.46
CA ALA A 260 6.37 -24.99 -2.20
C ALA A 260 7.40 -23.92 -1.76
N VAL A 261 7.38 -22.72 -2.36
CA VAL A 261 8.23 -21.59 -1.93
C VAL A 261 7.79 -21.06 -0.57
N ALA A 262 6.48 -20.87 -0.35
CA ALA A 262 5.95 -20.29 0.89
C ALA A 262 6.01 -21.26 2.10
N GLN A 263 6.13 -22.56 1.88
CA GLN A 263 6.20 -23.58 2.95
C GLN A 263 7.45 -23.45 3.85
N THR A 264 8.42 -22.66 3.48
CA THR A 264 9.59 -22.35 4.32
C THR A 264 9.22 -21.53 5.57
N SER A 265 8.02 -20.89 5.57
CA SER A 265 7.51 -20.10 6.69
C SER A 265 6.39 -20.86 7.45
N ALA A 266 6.48 -20.92 8.77
CA ALA A 266 5.42 -21.46 9.63
C ALA A 266 4.19 -20.53 9.75
N ALA A 267 4.17 -19.43 9.02
CA ALA A 267 3.13 -18.41 9.07
C ALA A 267 2.08 -18.60 7.96
N PRO A 268 0.82 -18.16 8.14
CA PRO A 268 -0.22 -18.28 7.14
C PRO A 268 0.12 -17.48 5.86
N LEU A 269 -0.31 -18.00 4.71
CA LEU A 269 -0.20 -17.32 3.42
C LEU A 269 -1.55 -16.66 3.08
N TYR A 270 -1.51 -15.37 2.75
CA TYR A 270 -2.67 -14.60 2.32
C TYR A 270 -2.57 -14.29 0.82
N PHE A 271 -3.69 -14.41 0.13
CA PHE A 271 -3.80 -14.07 -1.29
C PHE A 271 -5.09 -13.29 -1.54
N ALA A 272 -5.05 -12.24 -2.33
CA ALA A 272 -6.24 -11.53 -2.76
C ALA A 272 -6.55 -11.85 -4.22
N SER A 273 -7.63 -12.61 -4.46
CA SER A 273 -8.16 -12.82 -5.81
C SER A 273 -8.99 -11.61 -6.22
N SER A 274 -8.72 -11.07 -7.39
CA SER A 274 -9.47 -9.94 -7.95
C SER A 274 -10.65 -10.43 -8.79
N SER A 275 -11.73 -9.66 -8.84
CA SER A 275 -12.96 -10.00 -9.60
C SER A 275 -12.70 -10.28 -11.08
N TYR A 276 -11.68 -9.66 -11.67
CA TYR A 276 -11.28 -9.91 -13.06
C TYR A 276 -10.46 -11.20 -13.27
N GLN A 277 -9.99 -11.84 -12.18
CA GLN A 277 -9.27 -13.12 -12.22
C GLN A 277 -10.22 -14.34 -12.15
N GLY A 278 -11.40 -14.24 -12.72
CA GLY A 278 -12.48 -15.20 -12.58
C GLY A 278 -12.06 -16.68 -12.52
N GLY A 279 -12.74 -17.47 -11.68
CA GLY A 279 -12.53 -18.91 -11.55
C GLY A 279 -11.37 -19.33 -10.65
N VAL A 280 -10.47 -18.44 -10.26
CA VAL A 280 -9.32 -18.77 -9.38
C VAL A 280 -9.81 -19.28 -8.00
N GLY A 281 -10.97 -18.83 -7.51
CA GLY A 281 -11.51 -19.22 -6.21
C GLY A 281 -11.69 -20.74 -6.06
N ILE A 282 -12.20 -21.43 -7.08
CA ILE A 282 -12.40 -22.91 -7.07
C ILE A 282 -11.04 -23.61 -6.89
N LEU A 283 -10.03 -23.19 -7.63
CA LEU A 283 -8.69 -23.74 -7.53
C LEU A 283 -8.08 -23.50 -6.13
N LEU A 284 -8.32 -22.32 -5.56
CA LEU A 284 -7.84 -21.97 -4.21
C LEU A 284 -8.46 -22.88 -3.15
N GLU A 285 -9.78 -23.15 -3.22
CA GLU A 285 -10.47 -24.07 -2.31
C GLU A 285 -9.88 -25.49 -2.41
N GLU A 286 -9.67 -26.00 -3.63
CA GLU A 286 -9.03 -27.30 -3.86
C GLU A 286 -7.61 -27.38 -3.29
N LEU A 287 -6.88 -26.27 -3.29
CA LEU A 287 -5.53 -26.18 -2.73
C LEU A 287 -5.52 -25.91 -1.21
N GLY A 288 -6.69 -25.82 -0.58
CA GLY A 288 -6.84 -25.66 0.87
C GLY A 288 -6.81 -24.22 1.37
N PHE A 289 -6.99 -23.24 0.50
CA PHE A 289 -7.27 -21.86 0.91
C PHE A 289 -8.71 -21.73 1.40
N VAL A 290 -8.90 -20.86 2.38
CA VAL A 290 -10.23 -20.55 2.92
C VAL A 290 -10.49 -19.07 2.69
N PRO A 291 -11.68 -18.67 2.17
CA PRO A 291 -12.03 -17.26 2.04
C PRO A 291 -12.14 -16.62 3.43
N LEU A 292 -11.56 -15.44 3.58
CA LEU A 292 -11.50 -14.73 4.86
C LEU A 292 -12.40 -13.50 4.88
N VAL A 293 -12.29 -12.63 3.87
CA VAL A 293 -13.07 -11.39 3.79
C VAL A 293 -13.12 -10.88 2.35
N ASP A 294 -14.27 -10.32 1.98
CA ASP A 294 -14.41 -9.56 0.75
C ASP A 294 -14.06 -8.10 1.02
N ARG A 295 -13.25 -7.53 0.13
CA ARG A 295 -12.82 -6.14 0.19
C ARG A 295 -13.00 -5.43 -1.13
N VAL A 296 -13.24 -4.13 -1.05
CA VAL A 296 -13.23 -3.24 -2.21
C VAL A 296 -12.05 -2.30 -2.07
N ARG A 297 -11.26 -2.20 -3.14
CA ARG A 297 -10.18 -1.23 -3.23
C ARG A 297 -10.67 0.01 -3.94
N LEU A 298 -10.51 1.15 -3.28
CA LEU A 298 -10.92 2.45 -3.80
C LEU A 298 -9.69 3.34 -4.00
N VAL A 299 -9.81 4.20 -4.98
CA VAL A 299 -8.81 5.24 -5.27
C VAL A 299 -9.49 6.61 -5.34
N LYS A 300 -8.83 7.61 -4.79
CA LYS A 300 -9.16 9.02 -5.01
C LYS A 300 -7.99 9.69 -5.70
N PRO A 301 -8.13 10.10 -6.98
CA PRO A 301 -7.14 10.96 -7.63
C PRO A 301 -7.13 12.34 -6.97
N LEU A 302 -5.94 12.87 -6.75
CA LEU A 302 -5.73 14.18 -6.15
C LEU A 302 -5.28 15.16 -7.23
N VAL A 303 -6.04 16.25 -7.40
CA VAL A 303 -5.69 17.30 -8.34
C VAL A 303 -4.60 18.18 -7.72
N ARG A 304 -3.44 18.21 -8.35
CA ARG A 304 -2.37 19.13 -7.99
C ARG A 304 -2.49 20.39 -8.84
N TRP A 305 -2.83 21.52 -8.23
CA TRP A 305 -2.74 22.82 -8.89
C TRP A 305 -1.26 23.17 -9.07
N VAL A 306 -0.71 22.93 -10.24
CA VAL A 306 0.59 23.47 -10.60
C VAL A 306 0.38 24.91 -11.02
N ARG A 307 0.74 25.86 -10.17
CA ARG A 307 0.91 27.25 -10.62
C ARG A 307 2.08 27.23 -11.61
N HIS A 308 1.77 27.17 -12.90
CA HIS A 308 2.76 27.57 -13.88
C HIS A 308 3.09 29.04 -13.56
N ARG A 309 4.27 29.27 -13.04
CA ARG A 309 4.89 30.57 -13.19
C ARG A 309 5.05 30.72 -14.71
N THR A 310 4.09 31.35 -15.36
CA THR A 310 4.32 31.98 -16.66
C THR A 310 5.51 32.89 -16.38
N ALA A 311 6.67 32.54 -16.89
CA ALA A 311 7.76 33.49 -17.01
C ALA A 311 7.17 34.58 -17.91
N LEU A 312 6.64 35.62 -17.29
CA LEU A 312 6.31 36.85 -17.99
C LEU A 312 7.65 37.28 -18.60
N PHE A 313 7.76 37.08 -19.90
CA PHE A 313 8.73 37.80 -20.70
C PHE A 313 8.57 39.26 -20.31
N ARG A 314 9.48 39.75 -19.48
CA ARG A 314 9.56 41.15 -19.12
C ARG A 314 10.19 41.81 -20.35
N PRO A 315 9.41 42.55 -21.16
CA PRO A 315 10.06 43.46 -22.09
C PRO A 315 10.86 44.45 -21.22
N ALA A 316 12.11 44.64 -21.56
CA ALA A 316 12.95 45.65 -20.94
C ALA A 316 12.35 47.02 -21.28
N ALA A 317 11.66 47.63 -20.35
CA ALA A 317 11.35 49.06 -20.39
C ALA A 317 10.90 49.53 -19.00
N GLU A 318 11.65 50.46 -18.50
CA GLU A 318 11.29 51.60 -17.69
C GLU A 318 10.80 51.44 -16.23
N THR A 319 11.61 51.98 -15.39
CA THR A 319 11.43 52.40 -14.00
C THR A 319 10.10 53.10 -13.75
N ALA A 320 9.26 52.49 -12.90
CA ALA A 320 8.32 53.20 -12.07
C ALA A 320 8.17 52.44 -10.72
N ASN A 321 8.45 53.13 -9.63
CA ASN A 321 8.22 52.68 -8.28
C ASN A 321 6.73 52.53 -8.02
N GLU A 322 6.26 51.31 -7.87
CA GLU A 322 4.96 51.06 -7.29
C GLU A 322 5.09 50.06 -6.14
N ILE A 323 4.78 50.56 -4.94
CA ILE A 323 4.74 49.80 -3.69
C ILE A 323 3.50 48.89 -3.75
N VAL A 324 3.70 47.60 -3.94
CA VAL A 324 2.60 46.62 -3.85
C VAL A 324 2.56 46.09 -2.41
N PRO A 325 1.42 46.19 -1.71
CA PRO A 325 1.30 45.63 -0.38
C PRO A 325 1.43 44.11 -0.39
N SER A 326 2.37 43.62 0.39
CA SER A 326 2.57 42.18 0.61
C SER A 326 1.39 41.63 1.40
N LEU A 327 0.52 40.88 0.74
CA LEU A 327 -0.46 40.01 1.41
C LEU A 327 0.30 38.88 2.08
N ALA A 328 0.31 38.87 3.40
CA ALA A 328 0.85 37.79 4.21
C ALA A 328 0.07 36.50 3.91
N VAL A 329 0.74 35.54 3.27
CA VAL A 329 0.26 34.19 3.11
C VAL A 329 0.36 33.52 4.48
N PRO A 330 -0.71 32.93 5.04
CA PRO A 330 -0.63 32.18 6.28
C PRO A 330 0.40 31.07 6.12
N ALA A 331 1.27 30.93 7.12
CA ALA A 331 2.30 29.89 7.16
C ALA A 331 1.64 28.53 6.97
N ALA A 332 2.06 27.80 5.93
CA ALA A 332 1.63 26.44 5.70
C ALA A 332 2.07 25.60 6.90
N GLU A 333 1.11 24.98 7.60
CA GLU A 333 1.42 23.99 8.62
C GLU A 333 2.37 22.96 8.02
N SER A 334 3.44 22.64 8.76
CA SER A 334 4.49 21.73 8.29
C SER A 334 3.89 20.37 7.91
N CYS A 335 4.01 19.99 6.65
CA CYS A 335 3.56 18.71 6.17
C CYS A 335 4.38 17.59 6.84
N PRO A 336 3.76 16.61 7.54
CA PRO A 336 4.47 15.53 8.19
C PRO A 336 5.23 14.62 7.21
N PHE A 337 4.96 14.77 5.92
CA PHE A 337 5.61 14.04 4.83
C PHE A 337 6.49 14.96 3.95
N SER A 338 7.06 16.04 4.47
CA SER A 338 7.85 16.96 3.64
C SER A 338 9.05 16.27 2.97
N ALA A 339 9.33 16.64 1.73
CA ALA A 339 10.40 16.05 0.93
C ALA A 339 11.79 16.21 1.56
N SER A 340 12.01 17.24 2.39
CA SER A 340 13.26 17.49 3.08
C SER A 340 13.59 16.44 4.15
N SER A 341 12.58 15.82 4.77
CA SER A 341 12.79 14.70 5.71
C SER A 341 13.13 13.37 5.00
N TRP A 342 13.03 13.35 3.67
CA TRP A 342 13.26 12.18 2.84
C TRP A 342 14.69 12.05 2.37
N LEU A 343 15.25 13.16 1.90
CA LEU A 343 16.63 13.20 1.40
C LEU A 343 17.65 12.96 2.52
N ALA A 344 17.31 13.32 3.74
CA ALA A 344 18.17 13.05 4.90
C ALA A 344 18.20 11.56 5.32
N ASN A 345 17.19 10.77 4.96
CA ASN A 345 17.11 9.35 5.28
C ASN A 345 17.50 8.41 4.11
N LEU A 346 17.76 8.95 2.93
CA LEU A 346 18.37 8.24 1.80
C LEU A 346 19.90 8.25 1.86
N GLY A 347 20.49 8.67 2.98
CA GLY A 347 21.94 8.67 3.24
C GLY A 347 22.60 7.29 3.38
N HIS A 348 21.97 6.21 2.89
CA HIS A 348 22.71 5.05 2.45
C HIS A 348 23.04 5.21 0.96
N PRO A 349 24.33 5.05 0.58
CA PRO A 349 24.69 5.01 -0.81
C PRO A 349 23.78 3.97 -1.48
N SER A 350 23.24 4.37 -2.61
CA SER A 350 22.52 3.46 -3.50
C SER A 350 23.44 2.28 -3.79
N LEU A 351 23.33 1.23 -2.99
CA LEU A 351 23.79 -0.08 -3.40
C LEU A 351 22.98 -0.36 -4.66
N SER A 352 23.68 -0.27 -5.79
CA SER A 352 23.14 -0.73 -7.04
C SER A 352 22.65 -2.16 -6.79
N ILE A 353 21.51 -2.51 -7.36
CA ILE A 353 20.96 -3.88 -7.31
C ILE A 353 22.05 -4.93 -7.65
N GLN A 354 23.12 -4.53 -8.29
CA GLN A 354 24.30 -5.32 -8.60
C GLN A 354 25.18 -5.67 -7.38
N GLU A 355 25.26 -4.84 -6.34
CA GLU A 355 26.15 -5.09 -5.19
C GLU A 355 25.46 -5.92 -4.08
N ALA A 356 24.13 -5.84 -3.95
CA ALA A 356 23.38 -6.66 -2.99
C ALA A 356 23.32 -8.15 -3.38
N LEU A 357 23.68 -8.51 -4.61
CA LEU A 357 23.69 -9.90 -5.12
C LEU A 357 25.05 -10.60 -5.00
N CYS A 358 26.13 -9.93 -4.59
CA CYS A 358 27.47 -10.50 -4.55
C CYS A 358 27.99 -10.93 -3.18
N GLU A 359 27.33 -10.59 -2.08
CA GLU A 359 27.78 -11.02 -0.74
C GLU A 359 26.93 -12.17 -0.17
N LYS A 360 27.23 -13.40 -0.60
CA LYS A 360 26.92 -14.59 0.18
C LYS A 360 28.06 -14.81 1.18
N PRO A 361 27.83 -14.89 2.50
CA PRO A 361 28.85 -15.32 3.43
C PRO A 361 29.13 -16.82 3.21
N SER A 362 30.38 -17.14 2.86
CA SER A 362 30.92 -18.49 2.82
C SER A 362 30.91 -19.09 4.24
N ARG A 363 30.01 -20.00 4.52
CA ARG A 363 30.10 -20.86 5.71
C ARG A 363 31.21 -21.87 5.50
N SER A 364 32.32 -21.66 6.15
CA SER A 364 33.35 -22.67 6.34
C SER A 364 32.82 -23.74 7.33
N THR A 365 32.56 -24.93 6.82
CA THR A 365 32.36 -26.14 7.60
C THR A 365 33.69 -26.62 8.14
N SER A 366 33.94 -26.42 9.40
CA SER A 366 34.99 -27.12 10.16
C SER A 366 34.45 -28.49 10.58
N VAL A 367 34.93 -29.54 9.97
CA VAL A 367 34.74 -30.93 10.40
C VAL A 367 35.75 -31.21 11.52
N ALA A 368 35.26 -31.43 12.74
CA ALA A 368 36.05 -32.07 13.80
C ALA A 368 35.65 -33.53 13.90
N ALA A 369 36.62 -34.42 13.73
CA ALA A 369 36.52 -35.86 13.90
C ALA A 369 36.59 -36.25 15.41
N PRO A 370 36.09 -37.44 15.77
CA PRO A 370 35.96 -37.87 17.17
C PRO A 370 37.20 -38.55 17.73
N LEU A 371 37.37 -38.43 19.01
CA LEU A 371 37.96 -39.44 19.91
C LEU A 371 36.95 -39.77 21.00
#